data_3847aa76d086730a4d8f94a57bb79b53
#
_entry.id   3847aa76d086730a4d8f94a57bb79b53
#
_cell.length_a   1.000
_cell.length_b   1.000
_cell.length_c   1.000
_cell.angle_alpha   90.00
_cell.angle_beta   90.00
_cell.angle_gamma   90.00
#
_symmetry.space_group_name_H-M   'P 1'
#
loop_
_entity.id
_entity.type
_entity.pdbx_description
1 polymer ?
#
loop_
_entity_poly.entity_id
_entity_poly.type
_entity_poly.pdbx_seq_one_letter_code
_entity_poly.pdbx_strand_id
1 'polypeptide(L)'
;MELMARLWSPALKDDPLAFVLYTFPWGQAGTPLEHFPGPRKWQRQILADLRDHIKENNGKVDFSTARLAIASGRGIGKSALVSWLTIWMLSSRIGSTTIVSANSEAQLRSVTWAEITKWLAMSLNSHWFEIAATRIMPAKWLTELVERDLKKGTRYWSVEGRLWSEENPDAYAGVHNFDGVMLIFDEASGIPDSIWSVSDGFFTENTPHRFHLAFSNPRRNTGYFYETFHSKRAFWSTRVIDARDVEGTDKNLYQRIIDEYGPDSYQASVEVYGNFPSEGDDQFIGSNLVDDAMKRAPVKDTSAPIVIGVDPARFGADATVIAIRQGRDILELRRHRGADTMEVAGHVIDAIEQFQPALVCIDEGGLGAGVVDRLKEQRYKIRGVNFGNKAKNQTMWGNKRAEMWGAMRDWLRTGHLPTDRFLKTDLISPKTKPDSRGTLFLESKKDMKSRGLASPDAADAIAVTFAFPVASTDPRLTRVDKHRTRGYSPGGISTSWMGS
;
A
#
# COMPACT_ATOMS: atom_id res chain seq x y z
N MET A 1 6.46 21.02 -40.66
CA MET A 1 7.20 20.00 -41.45
C MET A 1 8.53 19.61 -40.79
N GLU A 2 9.41 20.57 -40.50
CA GLU A 2 10.72 20.24 -39.89
C GLU A 2 10.60 19.46 -38.55
N LEU A 3 9.74 19.90 -37.63
CA LEU A 3 9.49 19.21 -36.39
C LEU A 3 8.98 17.78 -36.60
N MET A 4 8.09 17.55 -37.58
CA MET A 4 7.59 16.23 -37.94
C MET A 4 8.72 15.33 -38.44
N ALA A 5 9.52 15.82 -39.41
CA ALA A 5 10.64 15.05 -39.92
C ALA A 5 11.61 14.63 -38.78
N ARG A 6 11.76 15.50 -37.81
CA ARG A 6 12.65 15.25 -36.68
C ARG A 6 12.06 14.24 -35.69
N LEU A 7 10.81 14.42 -35.23
CA LEU A 7 10.15 13.54 -34.28
C LEU A 7 9.88 12.11 -34.83
N TRP A 8 9.68 12.01 -36.15
CA TRP A 8 9.45 10.72 -36.81
C TRP A 8 10.75 10.07 -37.32
N SER A 9 11.89 10.74 -37.18
CA SER A 9 13.19 10.16 -37.54
C SER A 9 13.59 9.01 -36.62
N PRO A 10 14.35 8.02 -37.09
CA PRO A 10 14.87 6.96 -36.24
C PRO A 10 15.63 7.45 -34.99
N ALA A 11 16.28 8.61 -35.10
CA ALA A 11 17.05 9.21 -33.99
C ALA A 11 16.19 9.52 -32.76
N LEU A 12 14.92 9.90 -32.93
CA LEU A 12 14.00 10.18 -31.82
C LEU A 12 12.91 9.11 -31.68
N LYS A 13 12.47 8.53 -32.80
CA LYS A 13 11.48 7.45 -32.78
C LYS A 13 12.01 6.22 -32.04
N ASP A 14 13.25 5.81 -32.31
CA ASP A 14 13.83 4.58 -31.79
C ASP A 14 14.72 4.81 -30.55
N ASP A 15 14.84 6.05 -30.09
CA ASP A 15 15.51 6.43 -28.85
C ASP A 15 14.59 7.25 -27.95
N PRO A 16 13.84 6.64 -27.02
CA PRO A 16 12.95 7.34 -26.13
C PRO A 16 13.68 8.32 -25.19
N LEU A 17 14.95 8.10 -24.86
CA LEU A 17 15.72 9.05 -24.05
C LEU A 17 16.03 10.31 -24.84
N ALA A 18 16.49 10.16 -26.08
CA ALA A 18 16.73 11.30 -26.98
C ALA A 18 15.43 12.08 -27.23
N PHE A 19 14.31 11.38 -27.42
CA PHE A 19 13.00 12.01 -27.57
C PHE A 19 12.63 12.86 -26.36
N VAL A 20 12.73 12.30 -25.14
CA VAL A 20 12.39 13.00 -23.90
C VAL A 20 13.27 14.21 -23.66
N LEU A 21 14.58 14.10 -23.94
CA LEU A 21 15.50 15.23 -23.82
C LEU A 21 15.24 16.33 -24.84
N TYR A 22 14.78 15.97 -26.03
CA TYR A 22 14.48 16.92 -27.11
C TYR A 22 13.13 17.60 -26.93
N THR A 23 12.11 16.86 -26.49
CA THR A 23 10.70 17.29 -26.56
C THR A 23 10.29 18.19 -25.41
N PHE A 24 10.91 18.06 -24.26
CA PHE A 24 10.54 18.83 -23.06
C PHE A 24 11.55 19.94 -22.75
N PRO A 25 11.10 21.06 -22.14
CA PRO A 25 11.92 22.26 -21.91
C PRO A 25 12.85 22.14 -20.69
N TRP A 26 13.71 21.12 -20.67
CA TRP A 26 14.65 20.89 -19.57
C TRP A 26 15.62 22.07 -19.41
N GLY A 27 15.75 22.58 -18.17
CA GLY A 27 16.66 23.67 -17.84
C GLY A 27 16.34 25.03 -18.47
N GLN A 28 15.18 25.19 -19.11
CA GLN A 28 14.79 26.45 -19.73
C GLN A 28 14.19 27.41 -18.71
N ALA A 29 14.74 28.61 -18.61
CA ALA A 29 14.25 29.65 -17.72
C ALA A 29 12.78 29.99 -17.98
N GLY A 30 12.00 30.21 -16.92
CA GLY A 30 10.58 30.54 -16.99
C GLY A 30 9.66 29.34 -17.29
N THR A 31 10.18 28.13 -17.33
CA THR A 31 9.39 26.90 -17.49
C THR A 31 9.34 26.10 -16.19
N PRO A 32 8.35 25.19 -16.03
CA PRO A 32 8.31 24.31 -14.85
C PRO A 32 9.52 23.39 -14.70
N LEU A 33 10.35 23.23 -15.74
CA LEU A 33 11.53 22.39 -15.75
C LEU A 33 12.86 23.17 -15.68
N GLU A 34 12.82 24.45 -15.35
CA GLU A 34 14.00 25.33 -15.26
C GLU A 34 15.13 24.74 -14.40
N HIS A 35 14.77 24.14 -13.25
CA HIS A 35 15.75 23.58 -12.31
C HIS A 35 16.04 22.08 -12.53
N PHE A 36 15.52 21.48 -13.59
CA PHE A 36 15.69 20.07 -13.88
C PHE A 36 16.51 19.88 -15.17
N PRO A 37 17.71 19.28 -15.07
CA PRO A 37 18.57 19.08 -16.25
C PRO A 37 18.14 17.91 -17.14
N GLY A 38 17.06 17.21 -16.78
CA GLY A 38 16.54 16.06 -17.50
C GLY A 38 15.98 14.97 -16.56
N PRO A 39 15.65 13.80 -17.11
CA PRO A 39 15.19 12.65 -16.35
C PRO A 39 16.20 12.21 -15.29
N ARG A 40 15.74 11.68 -14.18
CA ARG A 40 16.55 11.07 -13.11
C ARG A 40 17.33 9.86 -13.65
N LYS A 41 18.44 9.49 -13.01
CA LYS A 41 19.33 8.41 -13.47
C LYS A 41 18.60 7.11 -13.77
N TRP A 42 17.73 6.66 -12.85
CA TRP A 42 16.97 5.43 -13.04
C TRP A 42 15.99 5.51 -14.24
N GLN A 43 15.36 6.67 -14.47
CA GLN A 43 14.46 6.90 -15.62
C GLN A 43 15.24 6.88 -16.94
N ARG A 44 16.41 7.53 -16.99
CA ARG A 44 17.32 7.48 -18.13
C ARG A 44 17.69 6.06 -18.50
N GLN A 45 17.93 5.22 -17.48
CA GLN A 45 18.31 3.83 -17.69
C GLN A 45 17.15 3.03 -18.29
N ILE A 46 15.92 3.21 -17.80
CA ILE A 46 14.73 2.56 -18.40
C ILE A 46 14.51 2.98 -19.85
N LEU A 47 14.65 4.27 -20.12
CA LEU A 47 14.52 4.78 -21.50
C LEU A 47 15.60 4.22 -22.42
N ALA A 48 16.83 4.04 -21.92
CA ALA A 48 17.93 3.41 -22.66
C ALA A 48 17.68 1.90 -22.88
N ASP A 49 17.17 1.18 -21.88
CA ASP A 49 16.82 -0.24 -22.02
C ASP A 49 15.79 -0.45 -23.15
N LEU A 50 14.78 0.42 -23.23
CA LEU A 50 13.78 0.38 -24.32
C LEU A 50 14.40 0.68 -25.68
N ARG A 51 15.31 1.66 -25.77
CA ARG A 51 16.08 1.93 -27.00
C ARG A 51 16.87 0.68 -27.44
N ASP A 52 17.55 0.05 -26.51
CA ASP A 52 18.39 -1.11 -26.81
C ASP A 52 17.54 -2.31 -27.27
N HIS A 53 16.37 -2.54 -26.62
CA HIS A 53 15.39 -3.51 -27.09
C HIS A 53 14.90 -3.22 -28.53
N ILE A 54 14.60 -1.96 -28.87
CA ILE A 54 14.19 -1.58 -30.23
C ILE A 54 15.30 -1.90 -31.22
N LYS A 55 16.56 -1.59 -30.89
CA LYS A 55 17.72 -1.88 -31.72
C LYS A 55 17.90 -3.39 -31.92
N GLU A 56 17.69 -4.19 -30.91
CA GLU A 56 17.75 -5.65 -30.98
C GLU A 56 16.68 -6.26 -31.88
N ASN A 57 15.52 -5.62 -31.99
CA ASN A 57 14.45 -6.03 -32.92
C ASN A 57 14.70 -5.61 -34.37
N ASN A 58 15.57 -4.62 -34.63
CA ASN A 58 15.85 -4.16 -35.96
C ASN A 58 16.47 -5.29 -36.83
N GLY A 59 15.88 -5.53 -37.98
CA GLY A 59 16.32 -6.56 -38.93
C GLY A 59 15.86 -7.98 -38.59
N LYS A 60 15.10 -8.20 -37.51
CA LYS A 60 14.48 -9.50 -37.20
C LYS A 60 13.18 -9.68 -37.98
N VAL A 61 12.81 -10.93 -38.21
CA VAL A 61 11.52 -11.33 -38.81
C VAL A 61 10.48 -11.51 -37.73
N ASP A 62 10.89 -12.11 -36.59
CA ASP A 62 10.05 -12.31 -35.40
C ASP A 62 10.43 -11.31 -34.32
N PHE A 63 9.50 -10.44 -33.99
CA PHE A 63 9.72 -9.39 -33.01
C PHE A 63 9.33 -9.86 -31.61
N SER A 64 10.18 -9.55 -30.63
CA SER A 64 9.85 -9.74 -29.21
C SER A 64 9.11 -8.51 -28.66
N THR A 65 8.16 -8.75 -27.75
CA THR A 65 7.50 -7.66 -26.99
C THR A 65 8.44 -7.17 -25.89
N ALA A 66 8.65 -5.85 -25.80
CA ALA A 66 9.33 -5.25 -24.66
C ALA A 66 8.44 -5.38 -23.43
N ARG A 67 8.79 -6.27 -22.50
CA ARG A 67 8.08 -6.44 -21.23
C ARG A 67 8.95 -5.94 -20.10
N LEU A 68 8.50 -4.88 -19.41
CA LEU A 68 9.24 -4.22 -18.35
C LEU A 68 8.38 -4.06 -17.10
N ALA A 69 8.87 -4.50 -15.95
CA ALA A 69 8.21 -4.33 -14.66
C ALA A 69 9.13 -3.61 -13.67
N ILE A 70 8.65 -2.52 -13.09
CA ILE A 70 9.37 -1.67 -12.15
C ILE A 70 8.66 -1.68 -10.81
N ALA A 71 9.29 -2.29 -9.81
CA ALA A 71 8.93 -2.17 -8.41
C ALA A 71 9.76 -1.04 -7.77
N SER A 72 9.15 -0.18 -6.98
CA SER A 72 9.90 0.93 -6.39
C SER A 72 9.26 1.49 -5.13
N GLY A 73 10.05 2.21 -4.33
CA GLY A 73 9.54 3.09 -3.29
C GLY A 73 8.66 4.22 -3.86
N ARG A 74 8.03 5.00 -2.97
CA ARG A 74 7.11 6.08 -3.37
C ARG A 74 7.88 7.37 -3.74
N GLY A 75 7.25 8.23 -4.55
CA GLY A 75 7.74 9.59 -4.82
C GLY A 75 8.94 9.68 -5.75
N ILE A 76 9.31 8.61 -6.45
CA ILE A 76 10.50 8.58 -7.32
C ILE A 76 10.26 9.08 -8.74
N GLY A 77 9.03 9.49 -9.11
CA GLY A 77 8.70 10.00 -10.44
C GLY A 77 8.26 8.94 -11.46
N LYS A 78 7.60 7.85 -11.01
CA LYS A 78 6.99 6.84 -11.91
C LYS A 78 6.02 7.47 -12.91
N SER A 79 5.07 8.28 -12.43
CA SER A 79 4.01 8.87 -13.27
C SER A 79 4.57 9.81 -14.34
N ALA A 80 5.68 10.51 -14.07
CA ALA A 80 6.37 11.29 -15.08
C ALA A 80 6.94 10.39 -16.18
N LEU A 81 7.59 9.29 -15.84
CA LEU A 81 8.10 8.33 -16.84
C LEU A 81 6.98 7.70 -17.66
N VAL A 82 5.87 7.31 -17.02
CA VAL A 82 4.65 6.84 -17.70
C VAL A 82 4.17 7.87 -18.72
N SER A 83 4.11 9.14 -18.33
CA SER A 83 3.70 10.23 -19.22
C SER A 83 4.65 10.39 -20.41
N TRP A 84 5.96 10.38 -20.20
CA TRP A 84 6.94 10.52 -21.28
C TRP A 84 6.87 9.37 -22.28
N LEU A 85 6.75 8.13 -21.80
CA LEU A 85 6.61 6.95 -22.66
C LEU A 85 5.32 6.99 -23.48
N THR A 86 4.22 7.40 -22.86
CA THR A 86 2.93 7.62 -23.54
C THR A 86 3.04 8.66 -24.64
N ILE A 87 3.66 9.81 -24.34
CA ILE A 87 3.82 10.91 -25.31
C ILE A 87 4.81 10.53 -26.41
N TRP A 88 5.90 9.82 -26.07
CA TRP A 88 6.86 9.30 -27.04
C TRP A 88 6.20 8.36 -28.06
N MET A 89 5.42 7.39 -27.59
CA MET A 89 4.71 6.44 -28.46
C MET A 89 3.74 7.17 -29.38
N LEU A 90 2.90 8.05 -28.81
CA LEU A 90 1.92 8.85 -29.54
C LEU A 90 2.57 9.75 -30.59
N SER A 91 3.64 10.46 -30.23
CA SER A 91 4.26 11.50 -31.08
C SER A 91 5.15 10.95 -32.18
N SER A 92 5.78 9.79 -31.97
CA SER A 92 6.81 9.26 -32.86
C SER A 92 6.33 8.10 -33.75
N ARG A 93 5.18 7.48 -33.45
CA ARG A 93 4.65 6.32 -34.17
C ARG A 93 3.23 6.57 -34.65
N ILE A 94 3.15 7.07 -35.89
CA ILE A 94 1.88 7.36 -36.54
C ILE A 94 1.03 6.08 -36.60
N GLY A 95 -0.22 6.18 -36.20
CA GLY A 95 -1.19 5.08 -36.22
C GLY A 95 -1.16 4.19 -34.98
N SER A 96 -0.19 4.36 -34.06
CA SER A 96 -0.07 3.51 -32.87
C SER A 96 -1.18 3.72 -31.84
N THR A 97 -1.42 2.69 -31.02
CA THR A 97 -2.35 2.74 -29.89
C THR A 97 -1.60 2.60 -28.58
N THR A 98 -1.87 3.48 -27.63
CA THR A 98 -1.41 3.35 -26.25
C THR A 98 -2.60 3.20 -25.32
N ILE A 99 -2.60 2.14 -24.49
CA ILE A 99 -3.58 1.94 -23.43
C ILE A 99 -2.87 2.16 -22.11
N VAL A 100 -3.46 2.99 -21.26
CA VAL A 100 -2.99 3.23 -19.89
C VAL A 100 -4.09 2.82 -18.92
N SER A 101 -3.76 1.96 -17.97
CA SER A 101 -4.68 1.54 -16.91
C SER A 101 -4.03 1.64 -15.55
N ALA A 102 -4.85 1.79 -14.52
CA ALA A 102 -4.40 1.83 -13.13
C ALA A 102 -5.27 0.90 -12.27
N ASN A 103 -4.91 0.77 -11.01
CA ASN A 103 -5.62 -0.10 -10.05
C ASN A 103 -7.05 0.36 -9.73
N SER A 104 -7.42 1.59 -10.06
CA SER A 104 -8.77 2.14 -9.85
C SER A 104 -9.05 3.31 -10.80
N GLU A 105 -10.34 3.61 -11.00
CA GLU A 105 -10.77 4.77 -11.79
C GLU A 105 -10.26 6.08 -11.21
N ALA A 106 -10.31 6.25 -9.88
CA ALA A 106 -9.82 7.44 -9.20
C ALA A 106 -8.33 7.66 -9.47
N GLN A 107 -7.50 6.61 -9.35
CA GLN A 107 -6.08 6.67 -9.64
C GLN A 107 -5.83 7.03 -11.13
N LEU A 108 -6.52 6.35 -12.03
CA LEU A 108 -6.37 6.59 -13.45
C LEU A 108 -6.71 8.05 -13.83
N ARG A 109 -7.88 8.55 -13.42
CA ARG A 109 -8.35 9.88 -13.81
C ARG A 109 -7.61 11.01 -13.09
N SER A 110 -7.50 10.91 -11.76
CA SER A 110 -7.03 12.04 -10.93
C SER A 110 -5.52 12.13 -10.81
N VAL A 111 -4.79 11.05 -11.05
CA VAL A 111 -3.33 11.01 -10.91
C VAL A 111 -2.67 10.75 -12.25
N THR A 112 -2.86 9.57 -12.82
CA THR A 112 -2.12 9.13 -14.00
C THR A 112 -2.47 9.97 -15.22
N TRP A 113 -3.77 10.17 -15.50
CA TRP A 113 -4.24 10.96 -16.64
C TRP A 113 -3.91 12.45 -16.50
N ALA A 114 -4.07 13.00 -15.31
CA ALA A 114 -3.70 14.38 -15.01
C ALA A 114 -2.20 14.62 -15.23
N GLU A 115 -1.34 13.67 -14.86
CA GLU A 115 0.09 13.78 -15.09
C GLU A 115 0.44 13.67 -16.59
N ILE A 116 -0.18 12.75 -17.34
CA ILE A 116 0.01 12.63 -18.80
C ILE A 116 -0.37 13.93 -19.50
N THR A 117 -1.53 14.51 -19.20
CA THR A 117 -2.01 15.75 -19.83
C THR A 117 -1.14 16.93 -19.47
N LYS A 118 -0.66 17.04 -18.23
CA LYS A 118 0.30 18.04 -17.79
C LYS A 118 1.62 17.97 -18.58
N TRP A 119 2.18 16.78 -18.76
CA TRP A 119 3.41 16.61 -19.52
C TRP A 119 3.19 16.86 -21.02
N LEU A 120 2.05 16.45 -21.56
CA LEU A 120 1.72 16.73 -22.95
C LEU A 120 1.65 18.25 -23.21
N ALA A 121 1.06 19.02 -22.32
CA ALA A 121 1.00 20.48 -22.43
C ALA A 121 2.38 21.16 -22.46
N MET A 122 3.40 20.53 -21.85
CA MET A 122 4.78 21.04 -21.87
C MET A 122 5.59 20.57 -23.08
N SER A 123 5.07 19.65 -23.90
CA SER A 123 5.79 19.10 -25.04
C SER A 123 5.81 20.06 -26.23
N LEU A 124 6.90 20.07 -27.02
CA LEU A 124 7.05 20.91 -28.23
C LEU A 124 5.93 20.72 -29.25
N ASN A 125 5.32 19.54 -29.28
CA ASN A 125 4.27 19.18 -30.24
C ASN A 125 2.90 19.00 -29.57
N SER A 126 2.65 19.62 -28.42
CA SER A 126 1.35 19.60 -27.73
C SER A 126 0.18 19.94 -28.64
N HIS A 127 0.35 20.93 -29.56
CA HIS A 127 -0.64 21.38 -30.52
C HIS A 127 -0.99 20.34 -31.60
N TRP A 128 -0.32 19.20 -31.64
CA TRP A 128 -0.65 18.10 -32.54
C TRP A 128 -1.83 17.27 -32.07
N PHE A 129 -2.20 17.39 -30.80
CA PHE A 129 -3.13 16.48 -30.16
C PHE A 129 -4.27 17.20 -29.44
N GLU A 130 -5.43 16.56 -29.48
CA GLU A 130 -6.63 16.99 -28.79
C GLU A 130 -6.85 16.05 -27.61
N ILE A 131 -7.15 16.63 -26.44
CA ILE A 131 -7.33 15.92 -25.16
C ILE A 131 -8.81 15.84 -24.85
N ALA A 132 -9.34 14.62 -24.70
CA ALA A 132 -10.66 14.34 -24.16
C ALA A 132 -10.53 13.75 -22.72
N ALA A 133 -11.64 13.47 -22.07
CA ALA A 133 -11.68 13.00 -20.68
C ALA A 133 -10.82 11.75 -20.41
N THR A 134 -10.76 10.82 -21.36
CA THR A 134 -9.99 9.56 -21.25
C THR A 134 -9.29 9.18 -22.53
N ARG A 135 -9.17 10.13 -23.48
CA ARG A 135 -8.55 9.85 -24.76
C ARG A 135 -7.75 11.05 -25.26
N ILE A 136 -6.58 10.80 -25.86
CA ILE A 136 -5.78 11.77 -26.57
C ILE A 136 -5.70 11.30 -28.01
N MET A 137 -6.02 12.17 -28.96
CA MET A 137 -6.07 11.87 -30.38
C MET A 137 -5.31 12.94 -31.18
N PRO A 138 -4.79 12.62 -32.36
CA PRO A 138 -4.23 13.65 -33.26
C PRO A 138 -5.31 14.65 -33.64
N ALA A 139 -4.93 15.91 -33.70
CA ALA A 139 -5.79 16.99 -34.18
C ALA A 139 -6.20 16.77 -35.66
N LYS A 140 -7.37 17.26 -36.02
CA LYS A 140 -7.94 17.07 -37.35
C LYS A 140 -6.98 17.43 -38.50
N TRP A 141 -6.29 18.57 -38.41
CA TRP A 141 -5.32 18.99 -39.42
C TRP A 141 -4.16 18.00 -39.59
N LEU A 142 -3.74 17.34 -38.50
CA LEU A 142 -2.66 16.34 -38.53
C LEU A 142 -3.13 15.03 -39.16
N THR A 143 -4.35 14.57 -38.84
CA THR A 143 -4.94 13.40 -39.49
C THR A 143 -5.10 13.59 -40.98
N GLU A 144 -5.66 14.75 -41.42
CA GLU A 144 -5.80 15.11 -42.84
C GLU A 144 -4.45 15.13 -43.57
N LEU A 145 -3.42 15.69 -42.94
CA LEU A 145 -2.07 15.73 -43.51
C LEU A 145 -1.49 14.31 -43.67
N VAL A 146 -1.58 13.48 -42.61
CA VAL A 146 -1.01 12.11 -42.61
C VAL A 146 -1.74 11.24 -43.65
N GLU A 147 -3.05 11.30 -43.74
CA GLU A 147 -3.84 10.52 -44.68
C GLU A 147 -3.63 10.97 -46.12
N ARG A 148 -3.51 12.27 -46.37
CA ARG A 148 -3.28 12.83 -47.69
C ARG A 148 -1.86 12.59 -48.18
N ASP A 149 -0.84 12.91 -47.38
CA ASP A 149 0.54 12.97 -47.82
C ASP A 149 1.31 11.67 -47.59
N LEU A 150 1.04 10.98 -46.47
CA LEU A 150 1.70 9.73 -46.13
C LEU A 150 0.88 8.48 -46.48
N LYS A 151 -0.39 8.66 -46.93
CA LYS A 151 -1.32 7.58 -47.28
C LYS A 151 -1.49 6.57 -46.15
N LYS A 152 -1.44 7.02 -44.90
CA LYS A 152 -1.49 6.19 -43.68
C LYS A 152 -2.77 6.44 -42.91
N GLY A 153 -3.46 5.37 -42.49
CA GLY A 153 -4.68 5.47 -41.68
C GLY A 153 -4.38 5.97 -40.29
N THR A 154 -5.28 6.82 -39.76
CA THR A 154 -5.12 7.43 -38.43
C THR A 154 -6.17 6.98 -37.42
N ARG A 155 -7.08 6.09 -37.83
CA ARG A 155 -8.25 5.66 -37.03
C ARG A 155 -7.90 5.17 -35.62
N TYR A 156 -6.79 4.45 -35.47
CA TYR A 156 -6.36 3.84 -34.21
C TYR A 156 -5.26 4.65 -33.51
N TRP A 157 -4.85 5.78 -34.08
CA TRP A 157 -3.80 6.61 -33.52
C TRP A 157 -4.32 7.37 -32.29
N SER A 158 -4.08 6.80 -31.10
CA SER A 158 -4.59 7.41 -29.87
C SER A 158 -3.88 6.88 -28.63
N VAL A 159 -4.03 7.65 -27.55
CA VAL A 159 -3.85 7.18 -26.16
C VAL A 159 -5.22 7.05 -25.52
N GLU A 160 -5.46 5.98 -24.81
CA GLU A 160 -6.70 5.72 -24.11
C GLU A 160 -6.44 5.35 -22.64
N GLY A 161 -7.04 6.10 -21.72
CA GLY A 161 -7.16 5.73 -20.31
C GLY A 161 -8.30 4.73 -20.17
N ARG A 162 -7.97 3.43 -20.09
CA ARG A 162 -8.95 2.35 -20.07
C ARG A 162 -9.15 1.79 -18.69
N LEU A 163 -10.42 1.74 -18.26
CA LEU A 163 -10.86 1.05 -17.05
C LEU A 163 -11.03 -0.44 -17.33
N TRP A 164 -10.88 -1.24 -16.30
CA TRP A 164 -11.11 -2.68 -16.34
C TRP A 164 -12.20 -3.08 -15.33
N SER A 165 -12.81 -4.24 -15.54
CA SER A 165 -13.75 -4.87 -14.62
C SER A 165 -13.31 -6.30 -14.34
N GLU A 166 -13.23 -6.66 -13.07
CA GLU A 166 -12.92 -8.03 -12.66
C GLU A 166 -14.07 -9.01 -12.97
N GLU A 167 -15.32 -8.49 -13.00
CA GLU A 167 -16.50 -9.27 -13.35
C GLU A 167 -16.59 -9.56 -14.85
N ASN A 168 -15.99 -8.71 -15.69
CA ASN A 168 -15.98 -8.87 -17.14
C ASN A 168 -14.60 -8.55 -17.73
N PRO A 169 -13.58 -9.40 -17.51
CA PRO A 169 -12.23 -9.19 -18.01
C PRO A 169 -12.14 -9.12 -19.54
N ASP A 170 -12.98 -9.89 -20.24
CA ASP A 170 -12.94 -9.97 -21.71
C ASP A 170 -13.29 -8.63 -22.37
N ALA A 171 -14.05 -7.76 -21.73
CA ALA A 171 -14.31 -6.41 -22.20
C ALA A 171 -13.05 -5.55 -22.27
N TYR A 172 -11.99 -5.91 -21.55
CA TYR A 172 -10.70 -5.24 -21.60
C TYR A 172 -9.89 -5.61 -22.85
N ALA A 173 -10.13 -6.77 -23.45
CA ALA A 173 -9.46 -7.25 -24.65
C ALA A 173 -9.78 -6.41 -25.91
N GLY A 174 -9.22 -6.79 -27.06
CA GLY A 174 -9.64 -6.30 -28.38
C GLY A 174 -8.87 -5.12 -28.93
N VAL A 175 -7.59 -4.97 -28.58
CA VAL A 175 -6.68 -4.05 -29.26
C VAL A 175 -5.76 -4.83 -30.20
N HIS A 176 -5.94 -4.61 -31.50
CA HIS A 176 -5.06 -5.13 -32.54
C HIS A 176 -4.59 -3.97 -33.38
N ASN A 177 -3.29 -3.72 -33.43
CA ASN A 177 -2.74 -2.60 -34.19
C ASN A 177 -1.35 -2.92 -34.76
N PHE A 178 -1.26 -2.99 -36.08
CA PHE A 178 -0.01 -3.24 -36.81
C PHE A 178 0.99 -2.09 -36.72
N ASP A 179 0.53 -0.86 -36.46
CA ASP A 179 1.39 0.31 -36.31
C ASP A 179 2.07 0.41 -34.95
N GLY A 180 1.69 -0.46 -34.02
CA GLY A 180 2.28 -0.59 -32.71
C GLY A 180 1.29 -0.44 -31.57
N VAL A 181 1.56 -1.19 -30.51
CA VAL A 181 0.76 -1.18 -29.26
C VAL A 181 1.67 -0.97 -28.07
N MET A 182 1.27 -0.04 -27.22
CA MET A 182 1.84 0.10 -25.88
C MET A 182 0.74 -0.07 -24.83
N LEU A 183 0.96 -0.98 -23.89
CA LEU A 183 0.14 -1.13 -22.71
C LEU A 183 0.95 -0.70 -21.48
N ILE A 184 0.39 0.19 -20.69
CA ILE A 184 0.99 0.66 -19.44
C ILE A 184 0.04 0.36 -18.28
N PHE A 185 0.53 -0.38 -17.30
CA PHE A 185 -0.11 -0.58 -16.01
C PHE A 185 0.56 0.31 -14.95
N ASP A 186 -0.14 1.35 -14.51
CA ASP A 186 0.25 2.18 -13.37
C ASP A 186 -0.39 1.61 -12.10
N GLU A 187 0.35 1.58 -10.98
CA GLU A 187 -0.02 0.84 -9.76
C GLU A 187 -0.38 -0.64 -10.03
N ALA A 188 0.44 -1.28 -10.84
CA ALA A 188 0.26 -2.61 -11.41
C ALA A 188 0.04 -3.73 -10.38
N SER A 189 0.55 -3.60 -9.14
CA SER A 189 0.33 -4.57 -8.06
C SER A 189 -1.14 -4.67 -7.63
N GLY A 190 -1.97 -3.70 -7.98
CA GLY A 190 -3.40 -3.68 -7.70
C GLY A 190 -4.29 -4.20 -8.83
N ILE A 191 -3.72 -4.52 -9.99
CA ILE A 191 -4.49 -4.99 -11.17
C ILE A 191 -4.68 -6.51 -11.07
N PRO A 192 -5.93 -7.03 -11.19
CA PRO A 192 -6.23 -8.46 -11.09
C PRO A 192 -5.57 -9.30 -12.17
N ASP A 193 -5.21 -10.54 -11.84
CA ASP A 193 -4.55 -11.49 -12.73
C ASP A 193 -5.35 -11.78 -14.00
N SER A 194 -6.68 -11.75 -13.93
CA SER A 194 -7.58 -11.89 -15.09
C SER A 194 -7.33 -10.82 -16.13
N ILE A 195 -7.09 -9.57 -15.72
CA ILE A 195 -6.80 -8.43 -16.63
C ILE A 195 -5.43 -8.59 -17.27
N TRP A 196 -4.43 -9.04 -16.52
CA TRP A 196 -3.11 -9.36 -17.06
C TRP A 196 -3.19 -10.44 -18.12
N SER A 197 -3.97 -11.49 -17.87
CA SER A 197 -4.15 -12.61 -18.80
C SER A 197 -4.76 -12.18 -20.11
N VAL A 198 -5.86 -11.42 -20.09
CA VAL A 198 -6.51 -10.95 -21.33
C VAL A 198 -5.67 -9.89 -22.06
N SER A 199 -4.81 -9.16 -21.36
CA SER A 199 -3.95 -8.15 -21.97
C SER A 199 -2.83 -8.74 -22.86
N ASP A 200 -2.46 -9.99 -22.68
CA ASP A 200 -1.52 -10.67 -23.57
C ASP A 200 -2.05 -10.72 -25.02
N GLY A 201 -3.35 -10.72 -25.21
CA GLY A 201 -4.00 -10.63 -26.51
C GLY A 201 -3.69 -9.36 -27.31
N PHE A 202 -3.26 -8.28 -26.65
CA PHE A 202 -2.87 -7.02 -27.34
C PHE A 202 -1.60 -7.16 -28.18
N PHE A 203 -0.81 -8.20 -27.94
CA PHE A 203 0.51 -8.39 -28.54
C PHE A 203 0.56 -9.53 -29.55
N THR A 204 -0.59 -9.92 -30.09
CA THR A 204 -0.69 -11.02 -31.09
C THR A 204 -0.18 -10.63 -32.48
N GLU A 205 -0.24 -9.35 -32.82
CA GLU A 205 0.26 -8.87 -34.12
C GLU A 205 1.80 -8.82 -34.11
N ASN A 206 2.43 -9.41 -35.14
CA ASN A 206 3.89 -9.42 -35.27
C ASN A 206 4.42 -8.07 -35.78
N THR A 207 4.52 -7.09 -34.89
CA THR A 207 5.06 -5.76 -35.15
C THR A 207 6.23 -5.42 -34.22
N PRO A 208 7.24 -4.66 -34.66
CA PRO A 208 8.39 -4.30 -33.82
C PRO A 208 8.06 -3.35 -32.66
N HIS A 209 6.87 -2.77 -32.65
CA HIS A 209 6.50 -1.71 -31.70
C HIS A 209 5.48 -2.23 -30.69
N ARG A 210 5.88 -3.25 -29.90
CA ARG A 210 5.06 -3.85 -28.84
C ARG A 210 5.70 -3.63 -27.49
N PHE A 211 5.01 -2.89 -26.60
CA PHE A 211 5.53 -2.51 -25.29
C PHE A 211 4.50 -2.82 -24.21
N HIS A 212 4.85 -3.68 -23.26
CA HIS A 212 4.06 -3.96 -22.07
C HIS A 212 4.84 -3.50 -20.83
N LEU A 213 4.40 -2.42 -20.21
CA LEU A 213 5.12 -1.72 -19.16
C LEU A 213 4.29 -1.70 -17.88
N ALA A 214 4.88 -2.06 -16.76
CA ALA A 214 4.20 -2.14 -15.48
C ALA A 214 5.00 -1.41 -14.40
N PHE A 215 4.35 -0.49 -13.71
CA PHE A 215 4.95 0.33 -12.66
C PHE A 215 4.14 0.21 -11.38
N SER A 216 4.78 -0.05 -10.24
CA SER A 216 4.08 -0.09 -8.95
C SER A 216 4.99 0.06 -7.75
N ASN A 217 4.40 0.47 -6.62
CA ASN A 217 4.92 0.05 -5.34
C ASN A 217 4.52 -1.42 -5.13
N PRO A 218 5.42 -2.30 -4.69
CA PRO A 218 5.17 -3.75 -4.60
C PRO A 218 4.37 -4.10 -3.34
N ARG A 219 3.08 -3.76 -3.35
CA ARG A 219 2.20 -3.84 -2.16
C ARG A 219 1.75 -5.26 -1.80
N ARG A 220 1.92 -6.22 -2.71
CA ARG A 220 1.47 -7.61 -2.54
C ARG A 220 2.60 -8.56 -2.90
N ASN A 221 2.75 -9.64 -2.13
CA ASN A 221 3.64 -10.76 -2.42
C ASN A 221 2.92 -11.89 -3.18
N THR A 222 1.85 -11.55 -3.89
CA THR A 222 1.05 -12.44 -4.73
C THR A 222 0.53 -11.68 -5.93
N GLY A 223 0.05 -12.41 -6.94
CA GLY A 223 -0.54 -11.86 -8.15
C GLY A 223 0.47 -11.64 -9.27
N TYR A 224 -0.02 -11.35 -10.47
CA TYR A 224 0.78 -11.37 -11.69
C TYR A 224 1.99 -10.42 -11.63
N PHE A 225 1.83 -9.20 -11.06
CA PHE A 225 2.94 -8.27 -10.90
C PHE A 225 4.07 -8.83 -10.04
N TYR A 226 3.73 -9.51 -8.93
CA TYR A 226 4.71 -10.22 -8.10
C TYR A 226 5.41 -11.33 -8.91
N GLU A 227 4.63 -12.11 -9.66
CA GLU A 227 5.16 -13.21 -10.48
C GLU A 227 6.12 -12.73 -11.57
N THR A 228 6.00 -11.48 -12.07
CA THR A 228 6.96 -10.93 -13.03
C THR A 228 8.39 -10.85 -12.47
N PHE A 229 8.55 -10.73 -11.16
CA PHE A 229 9.84 -10.72 -10.47
C PHE A 229 10.29 -12.10 -10.00
N HIS A 230 9.41 -13.10 -10.04
CA HIS A 230 9.64 -14.47 -9.53
C HIS A 230 9.50 -15.52 -10.64
N SER A 231 8.39 -16.21 -10.69
CA SER A 231 8.17 -17.35 -11.61
C SER A 231 8.17 -16.94 -13.09
N LYS A 232 7.75 -15.72 -13.41
CA LYS A 232 7.68 -15.18 -14.79
C LYS A 232 8.87 -14.29 -15.16
N ARG A 233 9.90 -14.22 -14.32
CA ARG A 233 11.06 -13.33 -14.51
C ARG A 233 11.80 -13.57 -15.85
N ALA A 234 11.76 -14.78 -16.36
CA ALA A 234 12.38 -15.09 -17.66
C ALA A 234 11.75 -14.34 -18.86
N PHE A 235 10.51 -13.85 -18.70
CA PHE A 235 9.75 -13.15 -19.74
C PHE A 235 9.71 -11.63 -19.56
N TRP A 236 10.26 -11.12 -18.44
CA TRP A 236 10.18 -9.72 -18.06
C TRP A 236 11.55 -9.14 -17.71
N SER A 237 11.86 -7.98 -18.22
CA SER A 237 12.94 -7.16 -17.69
C SER A 237 12.45 -6.48 -16.41
N THR A 238 13.08 -6.76 -15.27
CA THR A 238 12.61 -6.30 -13.96
C THR A 238 13.64 -5.42 -13.29
N ARG A 239 13.17 -4.37 -12.59
CA ARG A 239 14.01 -3.53 -11.74
C ARG A 239 13.31 -3.22 -10.42
N VAL A 240 14.10 -3.26 -9.35
CA VAL A 240 13.70 -2.77 -8.02
C VAL A 240 14.46 -1.48 -7.77
N ILE A 241 13.77 -0.44 -7.32
CA ILE A 241 14.36 0.89 -7.12
C ILE A 241 14.08 1.37 -5.70
N ASP A 242 15.15 1.48 -4.92
CA ASP A 242 15.12 2.10 -3.59
C ASP A 242 14.94 3.62 -3.75
N ALA A 243 13.95 4.18 -3.08
CA ALA A 243 13.67 5.61 -3.17
C ALA A 243 14.78 6.48 -2.55
N ARG A 244 15.59 5.90 -1.67
CA ARG A 244 16.76 6.60 -1.06
C ARG A 244 17.87 6.83 -2.07
N ASP A 245 18.00 5.99 -3.09
CA ASP A 245 19.05 6.09 -4.11
C ASP A 245 18.67 7.06 -5.24
N VAL A 246 17.41 7.53 -5.25
CA VAL A 246 16.92 8.42 -6.30
C VAL A 246 17.23 9.87 -5.97
N GLU A 247 17.84 10.58 -6.91
CA GLU A 247 18.17 12.00 -6.78
C GLU A 247 16.93 12.89 -6.71
N GLY A 248 17.01 13.96 -5.91
CA GLY A 248 15.92 14.95 -5.76
C GLY A 248 14.70 14.43 -4.99
N THR A 249 14.84 13.35 -4.21
CA THR A 249 13.81 12.88 -3.26
C THR A 249 14.13 13.34 -1.84
N ASP A 250 13.10 13.45 -1.00
CA ASP A 250 13.27 13.80 0.43
C ASP A 250 13.76 12.58 1.24
N LYS A 251 15.06 12.52 1.47
CA LYS A 251 15.70 11.44 2.24
C LYS A 251 15.25 11.40 3.70
N ASN A 252 14.92 12.56 4.27
CA ASN A 252 14.47 12.65 5.67
C ASN A 252 13.07 12.03 5.83
N LEU A 253 12.21 12.13 4.80
CA LEU A 253 10.91 11.46 4.81
C LEU A 253 11.08 9.95 4.87
N TYR A 254 11.97 9.38 4.06
CA TYR A 254 12.22 7.93 4.06
C TYR A 254 12.87 7.46 5.36
N GLN A 255 13.79 8.25 5.92
CA GLN A 255 14.38 7.91 7.22
C GLN A 255 13.34 7.91 8.33
N ARG A 256 12.41 8.88 8.35
CA ARG A 256 11.28 8.89 9.31
C ARG A 256 10.39 7.65 9.20
N ILE A 257 10.09 7.19 7.99
CA ILE A 257 9.33 5.95 7.81
C ILE A 257 10.08 4.76 8.43
N ILE A 258 11.39 4.67 8.19
CA ILE A 258 12.22 3.60 8.77
C ILE A 258 12.27 3.69 10.28
N ASP A 259 12.44 4.89 10.85
CA ASP A 259 12.52 5.12 12.29
C ASP A 259 11.18 4.84 12.99
N GLU A 260 10.06 5.21 12.36
CA GLU A 260 8.71 5.05 12.89
C GLU A 260 8.25 3.59 12.84
N TYR A 261 8.47 2.90 11.71
CA TYR A 261 7.92 1.56 11.49
C TYR A 261 8.95 0.43 11.65
N GLY A 262 10.24 0.76 11.63
CA GLY A 262 11.36 -0.17 11.65
C GLY A 262 11.87 -0.53 10.24
N PRO A 263 13.18 -0.88 10.11
CA PRO A 263 13.81 -1.17 8.82
C PRO A 263 13.23 -2.39 8.10
N ASP A 264 12.75 -3.38 8.85
CA ASP A 264 12.18 -4.63 8.32
C ASP A 264 10.65 -4.59 8.23
N SER A 265 10.05 -3.41 8.35
CA SER A 265 8.60 -3.26 8.30
C SER A 265 8.07 -3.33 6.86
N TYR A 266 6.77 -3.67 6.74
CA TYR A 266 6.04 -3.58 5.47
C TYR A 266 6.18 -2.17 4.85
N GLN A 267 6.02 -1.12 5.66
CA GLN A 267 6.10 0.27 5.21
C GLN A 267 7.48 0.60 4.65
N ALA A 268 8.56 0.22 5.34
CA ALA A 268 9.92 0.44 4.86
C ALA A 268 10.19 -0.38 3.58
N SER A 269 9.79 -1.66 3.55
CA SER A 269 9.96 -2.54 2.39
C SER A 269 9.28 -1.98 1.15
N VAL A 270 8.00 -1.65 1.25
CA VAL A 270 7.19 -1.25 0.09
C VAL A 270 7.38 0.21 -0.29
N GLU A 271 7.38 1.13 0.69
CA GLU A 271 7.34 2.56 0.40
C GLU A 271 8.72 3.20 0.28
N VAL A 272 9.75 2.59 0.86
CA VAL A 272 11.13 3.09 0.80
C VAL A 272 11.99 2.25 -0.12
N TYR A 273 12.15 0.95 0.18
CA TYR A 273 13.08 0.10 -0.54
C TYR A 273 12.56 -0.38 -1.90
N GLY A 274 11.23 -0.33 -2.13
CA GLY A 274 10.61 -0.87 -3.33
C GLY A 274 10.66 -2.40 -3.42
N ASN A 275 10.87 -3.07 -2.28
CA ASN A 275 10.89 -4.52 -2.17
C ASN A 275 9.49 -5.07 -1.96
N PHE A 276 9.23 -6.27 -2.49
CA PHE A 276 8.02 -7.00 -2.15
C PHE A 276 8.05 -7.39 -0.67
N PRO A 277 6.89 -7.32 0.03
CA PRO A 277 6.82 -7.79 1.40
C PRO A 277 7.14 -9.28 1.47
N SER A 278 7.87 -9.71 2.51
CA SER A 278 8.12 -11.13 2.76
C SER A 278 6.82 -11.85 3.16
N GLU A 279 6.80 -13.18 3.07
CA GLU A 279 5.68 -13.97 3.62
C GLU A 279 5.53 -13.62 5.10
N GLY A 280 4.41 -12.98 5.45
CA GLY A 280 4.14 -12.52 6.81
C GLY A 280 4.29 -11.02 7.04
N ASP A 281 4.85 -10.24 6.12
CA ASP A 281 4.95 -8.77 6.25
C ASP A 281 3.59 -8.07 6.10
N ASP A 282 2.60 -8.74 5.55
CA ASP A 282 1.20 -8.31 5.58
C ASP A 282 0.51 -8.65 6.92
N GLN A 283 1.19 -9.38 7.81
CA GLN A 283 0.71 -9.64 9.16
C GLN A 283 0.66 -8.33 9.96
N PHE A 284 -0.36 -8.19 10.78
CA PHE A 284 -0.47 -7.03 11.66
C PHE A 284 0.63 -7.01 12.73
N ILE A 285 1.01 -8.21 13.20
CA ILE A 285 2.14 -8.45 14.12
C ILE A 285 3.06 -9.46 13.48
N GLY A 286 4.31 -9.09 13.20
CA GLY A 286 5.31 -9.96 12.60
C GLY A 286 5.73 -11.11 13.50
N SER A 287 6.04 -12.27 12.93
CA SER A 287 6.43 -13.48 13.67
C SER A 287 7.66 -13.25 14.55
N ASN A 288 8.66 -12.52 14.05
CA ASN A 288 9.89 -12.22 14.80
C ASN A 288 9.61 -11.50 16.12
N LEU A 289 8.70 -10.51 16.11
CA LEU A 289 8.32 -9.75 17.29
C LEU A 289 7.69 -10.64 18.36
N VAL A 290 6.86 -11.61 17.93
CA VAL A 290 6.22 -12.59 18.84
C VAL A 290 7.26 -13.58 19.39
N ASP A 291 8.16 -14.09 18.54
CA ASP A 291 9.22 -15.00 18.95
C ASP A 291 10.16 -14.36 19.97
N ASP A 292 10.53 -13.09 19.76
CA ASP A 292 11.35 -12.33 20.70
C ASP A 292 10.63 -12.10 22.05
N ALA A 293 9.33 -11.79 22.01
CA ALA A 293 8.53 -11.64 23.23
C ALA A 293 8.38 -12.97 24.01
N MET A 294 8.29 -14.11 23.32
CA MET A 294 8.23 -15.43 23.93
C MET A 294 9.57 -15.91 24.49
N LYS A 295 10.70 -15.50 23.91
CA LYS A 295 12.06 -15.80 24.40
C LYS A 295 12.48 -14.91 25.56
N ARG A 296 11.84 -13.76 25.72
CA ARG A 296 12.20 -12.78 26.77
C ARG A 296 11.85 -13.32 28.14
N ALA A 297 12.73 -13.10 29.11
CA ALA A 297 12.44 -13.43 30.51
C ALA A 297 11.34 -12.52 31.09
N PRO A 298 10.46 -13.04 31.96
CA PRO A 298 9.47 -12.22 32.66
C PRO A 298 10.13 -11.11 33.48
N VAL A 299 9.54 -9.92 33.44
CA VAL A 299 10.05 -8.72 34.14
C VAL A 299 9.71 -8.80 35.65
N LYS A 300 8.57 -9.42 36.01
CA LYS A 300 8.06 -9.61 37.36
C LYS A 300 7.92 -8.31 38.15
N ASP A 301 7.42 -7.25 37.49
CA ASP A 301 7.14 -5.97 38.15
C ASP A 301 5.83 -6.03 38.92
N THR A 302 5.95 -6.34 40.22
CA THR A 302 4.79 -6.46 41.16
C THR A 302 4.16 -5.10 41.50
N SER A 303 4.82 -3.99 41.18
CA SER A 303 4.28 -2.64 41.37
C SER A 303 3.34 -2.21 40.24
N ALA A 304 3.42 -2.88 39.10
CA ALA A 304 2.56 -2.58 37.95
C ALA A 304 1.12 -3.06 38.22
N PRO A 305 0.12 -2.30 37.74
CA PRO A 305 -1.28 -2.69 37.91
C PRO A 305 -1.61 -3.94 37.10
N ILE A 306 -2.42 -4.83 37.68
CA ILE A 306 -2.97 -5.96 36.95
C ILE A 306 -4.19 -5.53 36.13
N VAL A 307 -4.25 -5.96 34.89
CA VAL A 307 -5.37 -5.76 34.00
C VAL A 307 -5.85 -7.09 33.46
N ILE A 308 -7.14 -7.37 33.57
CA ILE A 308 -7.77 -8.55 33.00
C ILE A 308 -8.47 -8.15 31.69
N GLY A 309 -8.22 -8.90 30.62
CA GLY A 309 -8.90 -8.81 29.34
C GLY A 309 -9.68 -10.08 29.03
N VAL A 310 -10.91 -9.95 28.57
CA VAL A 310 -11.79 -11.10 28.27
C VAL A 310 -12.34 -10.97 26.85
N ASP A 311 -12.15 -12.03 26.04
CA ASP A 311 -12.84 -12.24 24.76
C ASP A 311 -13.84 -13.40 24.93
N PRO A 312 -15.14 -13.12 25.16
CA PRO A 312 -16.14 -14.15 25.38
C PRO A 312 -16.56 -14.80 24.06
N ALA A 313 -16.52 -16.13 23.99
CA ALA A 313 -17.05 -16.91 22.86
C ALA A 313 -18.21 -17.80 23.29
N ARG A 314 -19.15 -18.02 22.38
CA ARG A 314 -20.29 -18.94 22.58
C ARG A 314 -19.96 -20.32 21.99
N PHE A 315 -20.95 -21.22 22.02
CA PHE A 315 -20.85 -22.59 21.48
C PHE A 315 -20.22 -22.62 20.08
N GLY A 316 -19.25 -23.51 19.88
CA GLY A 316 -18.57 -23.74 18.61
C GLY A 316 -17.08 -23.98 18.76
N ALA A 317 -16.32 -23.66 17.70
CA ALA A 317 -14.86 -23.85 17.68
C ALA A 317 -14.09 -22.75 18.44
N ASP A 318 -14.69 -21.58 18.65
CA ASP A 318 -14.09 -20.42 19.32
C ASP A 318 -14.08 -20.66 20.85
N ALA A 319 -13.08 -20.13 21.57
CA ALA A 319 -12.92 -20.28 23.00
C ALA A 319 -13.05 -18.93 23.72
N THR A 320 -13.76 -18.91 24.85
CA THR A 320 -13.65 -17.78 25.78
C THR A 320 -12.23 -17.73 26.35
N VAL A 321 -11.55 -16.59 26.21
CA VAL A 321 -10.20 -16.42 26.76
C VAL A 321 -10.18 -15.28 27.76
N ILE A 322 -9.54 -15.54 28.90
CA ILE A 322 -9.26 -14.55 29.95
C ILE A 322 -7.75 -14.36 30.02
N ALA A 323 -7.27 -13.16 29.70
CA ALA A 323 -5.87 -12.78 29.74
C ALA A 323 -5.57 -11.92 30.97
N ILE A 324 -4.58 -12.30 31.75
CA ILE A 324 -4.12 -11.60 32.95
C ILE A 324 -2.77 -10.95 32.64
N ARG A 325 -2.73 -9.62 32.53
CA ARG A 325 -1.52 -8.85 32.24
C ARG A 325 -1.11 -8.01 33.45
N GLN A 326 0.19 -8.05 33.82
CA GLN A 326 0.78 -7.13 34.78
C GLN A 326 1.99 -6.43 34.17
N GLY A 327 1.88 -5.13 33.98
CA GLY A 327 2.94 -4.35 33.37
C GLY A 327 3.38 -4.91 32.01
N ARG A 328 4.60 -5.47 31.97
CA ARG A 328 5.21 -6.08 30.79
C ARG A 328 5.04 -7.59 30.67
N ASP A 329 4.30 -8.23 31.56
CA ASP A 329 4.15 -9.66 31.56
C ASP A 329 2.70 -10.10 31.37
N ILE A 330 2.49 -11.11 30.53
CA ILE A 330 1.28 -11.92 30.57
C ILE A 330 1.50 -12.99 31.61
N LEU A 331 0.76 -12.88 32.72
CA LEU A 331 0.88 -13.80 33.83
C LEU A 331 0.20 -15.13 33.54
N GLU A 332 -1.00 -15.07 32.96
CA GLU A 332 -1.83 -16.26 32.73
C GLU A 332 -2.79 -16.03 31.54
N LEU A 333 -3.10 -17.11 30.80
CA LEU A 333 -4.16 -17.20 29.81
C LEU A 333 -5.05 -18.39 30.15
N ARG A 334 -6.32 -18.11 30.48
CA ARG A 334 -7.34 -19.14 30.74
C ARG A 334 -8.22 -19.30 29.52
N ARG A 335 -8.42 -20.51 29.07
CA ARG A 335 -9.26 -20.86 27.94
C ARG A 335 -10.39 -21.76 28.32
N HIS A 336 -11.64 -21.36 28.05
CA HIS A 336 -12.85 -22.11 28.36
C HIS A 336 -13.62 -22.33 27.05
N ARG A 337 -14.04 -23.56 26.82
CA ARG A 337 -14.85 -23.92 25.64
C ARG A 337 -16.22 -24.38 26.07
N GLY A 338 -17.25 -24.02 25.28
CA GLY A 338 -18.62 -24.46 25.49
C GLY A 338 -19.31 -23.86 26.72
N ALA A 339 -18.70 -22.82 27.32
CA ALA A 339 -19.28 -22.13 28.48
C ALA A 339 -20.44 -21.21 28.07
N ASP A 340 -21.48 -21.22 28.88
CA ASP A 340 -22.56 -20.25 28.74
C ASP A 340 -22.21 -18.88 29.37
N THR A 341 -23.11 -17.90 29.22
CA THR A 341 -22.90 -16.54 29.74
C THR A 341 -22.68 -16.51 31.27
N MET A 342 -23.34 -17.40 32.00
CA MET A 342 -23.26 -17.45 33.48
C MET A 342 -21.96 -18.10 33.92
N GLU A 343 -21.55 -19.18 33.25
CA GLU A 343 -20.26 -19.84 33.48
C GLU A 343 -19.09 -18.92 33.15
N VAL A 344 -19.16 -18.18 32.02
CA VAL A 344 -18.14 -17.18 31.67
C VAL A 344 -18.05 -16.10 32.75
N ALA A 345 -19.18 -15.57 33.21
CA ALA A 345 -19.20 -14.60 34.30
C ALA A 345 -18.55 -15.18 35.60
N GLY A 346 -18.82 -16.45 35.94
CA GLY A 346 -18.18 -17.14 37.05
C GLY A 346 -16.67 -17.21 36.89
N HIS A 347 -16.15 -17.63 35.73
CA HIS A 347 -14.70 -17.69 35.46
C HIS A 347 -14.02 -16.32 35.55
N VAL A 348 -14.72 -15.23 35.10
CA VAL A 348 -14.21 -13.88 35.27
C VAL A 348 -14.15 -13.46 36.73
N ILE A 349 -15.17 -13.81 37.53
CA ILE A 349 -15.19 -13.54 38.96
C ILE A 349 -14.03 -14.25 39.67
N ASP A 350 -13.80 -15.53 39.39
CA ASP A 350 -12.67 -16.29 39.95
C ASP A 350 -11.32 -15.60 39.63
N ALA A 351 -11.15 -15.09 38.39
CA ALA A 351 -9.95 -14.34 38.04
C ALA A 351 -9.86 -13.00 38.78
N ILE A 352 -10.97 -12.29 38.99
CA ILE A 352 -11.01 -11.03 39.74
C ILE A 352 -10.62 -11.28 41.19
N GLU A 353 -11.19 -12.29 41.80
CA GLU A 353 -10.91 -12.62 43.23
C GLU A 353 -9.48 -13.06 43.43
N GLN A 354 -8.93 -13.83 42.51
CA GLN A 354 -7.55 -14.31 42.60
C GLN A 354 -6.51 -13.19 42.37
N PHE A 355 -6.70 -12.35 41.39
CA PHE A 355 -5.67 -11.39 40.93
C PHE A 355 -5.89 -9.97 41.42
N GLN A 356 -7.06 -9.62 41.96
CA GLN A 356 -7.42 -8.27 42.43
C GLN A 356 -7.03 -7.17 41.43
N PRO A 357 -7.54 -7.21 40.20
CA PRO A 357 -7.09 -6.35 39.12
C PRO A 357 -7.50 -4.88 39.34
N ALA A 358 -6.67 -3.96 38.86
CA ALA A 358 -6.98 -2.55 38.81
C ALA A 358 -8.05 -2.21 37.74
N LEU A 359 -8.15 -3.06 36.70
CA LEU A 359 -9.11 -2.90 35.62
C LEU A 359 -9.46 -4.25 35.00
N VAL A 360 -10.75 -4.43 34.68
CA VAL A 360 -11.25 -5.57 33.91
C VAL A 360 -11.93 -5.03 32.65
N CYS A 361 -11.50 -5.46 31.47
CA CYS A 361 -12.05 -5.11 30.17
C CYS A 361 -12.62 -6.35 29.49
N ILE A 362 -13.84 -6.26 28.96
CA ILE A 362 -14.55 -7.37 28.33
C ILE A 362 -15.03 -6.93 26.95
N ASP A 363 -14.75 -7.72 25.90
CA ASP A 363 -15.36 -7.44 24.58
C ASP A 363 -16.89 -7.58 24.68
N GLU A 364 -17.60 -6.51 24.36
CA GLU A 364 -19.08 -6.46 24.36
C GLU A 364 -19.69 -7.09 23.10
N GLY A 365 -18.88 -7.55 22.15
CA GLY A 365 -19.37 -8.21 20.94
C GLY A 365 -20.17 -9.49 21.26
N GLY A 366 -21.32 -9.66 20.59
CA GLY A 366 -22.11 -10.90 20.73
C GLY A 366 -22.49 -11.27 22.16
N LEU A 367 -21.92 -12.36 22.68
CA LEU A 367 -22.17 -12.88 24.05
C LEU A 367 -21.64 -11.94 25.14
N GLY A 368 -20.62 -11.16 24.84
CA GLY A 368 -19.95 -10.35 25.84
C GLY A 368 -20.83 -9.30 26.52
N ALA A 369 -21.84 -8.77 25.83
CA ALA A 369 -22.81 -7.85 26.44
C ALA A 369 -23.53 -8.50 27.64
N GLY A 370 -23.97 -9.76 27.51
CA GLY A 370 -24.61 -10.47 28.60
C GLY A 370 -23.68 -10.77 29.78
N VAL A 371 -22.39 -11.03 29.52
CA VAL A 371 -21.37 -11.20 30.58
C VAL A 371 -21.15 -9.87 31.30
N VAL A 372 -21.03 -8.77 30.57
CA VAL A 372 -20.89 -7.42 31.12
C VAL A 372 -22.07 -7.06 32.00
N ASP A 373 -23.30 -7.28 31.54
CA ASP A 373 -24.51 -6.96 32.31
C ASP A 373 -24.61 -7.80 33.59
N ARG A 374 -24.28 -9.08 33.50
CA ARG A 374 -24.30 -9.96 34.67
C ARG A 374 -23.29 -9.56 35.73
N LEU A 375 -22.07 -9.21 35.34
CA LEU A 375 -21.04 -8.75 36.28
C LEU A 375 -21.37 -7.37 36.89
N LYS A 376 -21.98 -6.46 36.12
CA LYS A 376 -22.47 -5.17 36.64
C LYS A 376 -23.61 -5.37 37.67
N GLU A 377 -24.55 -6.29 37.40
CA GLU A 377 -25.61 -6.67 38.33
C GLU A 377 -25.04 -7.14 39.67
N GLN A 378 -23.95 -7.91 39.61
CA GLN A 378 -23.22 -8.39 40.78
C GLN A 378 -22.27 -7.34 41.41
N ARG A 379 -22.31 -6.07 40.88
CA ARG A 379 -21.54 -4.92 41.39
C ARG A 379 -20.03 -5.01 41.18
N TYR A 380 -19.55 -5.86 40.25
CA TYR A 380 -18.15 -5.84 39.85
C TYR A 380 -17.82 -4.62 39.01
N LYS A 381 -16.65 -3.99 39.27
CA LYS A 381 -16.15 -2.82 38.47
C LYS A 381 -15.49 -3.31 37.21
N ILE A 382 -16.26 -3.42 36.13
CA ILE A 382 -15.77 -3.85 34.82
C ILE A 382 -16.09 -2.82 33.75
N ARG A 383 -15.39 -2.87 32.62
CA ARG A 383 -15.63 -2.05 31.43
C ARG A 383 -15.85 -2.91 30.21
N GLY A 384 -16.98 -2.73 29.58
CA GLY A 384 -17.24 -3.27 28.27
C GLY A 384 -16.49 -2.48 27.18
N VAL A 385 -16.05 -3.17 26.15
CA VAL A 385 -15.30 -2.62 25.01
C VAL A 385 -15.91 -3.11 23.72
N ASN A 386 -16.46 -2.21 22.92
CA ASN A 386 -16.93 -2.58 21.60
C ASN A 386 -15.79 -2.40 20.58
N PHE A 387 -15.37 -3.48 19.95
CA PHE A 387 -14.28 -3.50 18.96
C PHE A 387 -14.55 -2.66 17.71
N GLY A 388 -15.83 -2.49 17.35
CA GLY A 388 -16.27 -1.67 16.23
C GLY A 388 -16.27 -0.16 16.49
N ASN A 389 -16.14 0.28 17.74
CA ASN A 389 -16.13 1.69 18.10
C ASN A 389 -14.98 2.45 17.39
N LYS A 390 -15.14 3.77 17.26
CA LYS A 390 -14.11 4.65 16.71
C LYS A 390 -12.83 4.56 17.56
N ALA A 391 -11.69 4.51 16.91
CA ALA A 391 -10.40 4.64 17.54
C ALA A 391 -10.23 6.05 18.12
N LYS A 392 -9.41 6.20 19.17
CA LYS A 392 -9.03 7.50 19.71
C LYS A 392 -8.18 8.29 18.72
N ASN A 393 -7.25 7.61 18.04
CA ASN A 393 -6.46 8.17 16.94
C ASN A 393 -7.01 7.64 15.59
N GLN A 394 -8.00 8.36 15.03
CA GLN A 394 -8.70 7.98 13.79
C GLN A 394 -7.88 8.23 12.52
N THR A 395 -6.77 8.97 12.58
CA THR A 395 -5.85 9.13 11.44
C THR A 395 -5.00 7.89 11.24
N MET A 396 -4.69 7.16 12.30
CA MET A 396 -3.85 5.96 12.26
C MET A 396 -4.67 4.67 12.25
N TRP A 397 -5.74 4.59 13.07
CA TRP A 397 -6.51 3.37 13.32
C TRP A 397 -7.96 3.51 12.90
N GLY A 398 -8.46 2.54 12.15
CA GLY A 398 -9.80 2.57 11.60
C GLY A 398 -10.90 2.25 12.62
N ASN A 399 -10.60 1.48 13.66
CA ASN A 399 -11.52 1.16 14.74
C ASN A 399 -10.79 0.86 16.05
N LYS A 400 -11.56 0.64 17.12
CA LYS A 400 -11.02 0.37 18.47
C LYS A 400 -10.22 -0.94 18.52
N ARG A 401 -10.61 -1.97 17.77
CA ARG A 401 -9.85 -3.23 17.69
C ARG A 401 -8.46 -3.00 17.12
N ALA A 402 -8.35 -2.29 16.00
CA ALA A 402 -7.04 -1.99 15.39
C ALA A 402 -6.16 -1.14 16.31
N GLU A 403 -6.74 -0.17 17.04
CA GLU A 403 -6.01 0.64 18.02
C GLU A 403 -5.45 -0.20 19.17
N MET A 404 -6.24 -1.10 19.75
CA MET A 404 -5.81 -1.99 20.83
C MET A 404 -4.72 -2.97 20.36
N TRP A 405 -4.87 -3.54 19.17
CA TRP A 405 -3.86 -4.40 18.56
C TRP A 405 -2.57 -3.64 18.24
N GLY A 406 -2.67 -2.36 17.81
CA GLY A 406 -1.51 -1.49 17.64
C GLY A 406 -0.76 -1.25 18.94
N ALA A 407 -1.49 -0.93 20.01
CA ALA A 407 -0.91 -0.77 21.35
C ALA A 407 -0.27 -2.06 21.88
N MET A 408 -0.89 -3.23 21.65
CA MET A 408 -0.32 -4.53 21.96
C MET A 408 0.95 -4.80 21.15
N ARG A 409 0.96 -4.51 19.85
CA ARG A 409 2.16 -4.65 18.99
C ARG A 409 3.33 -3.82 19.52
N ASP A 410 3.09 -2.58 19.90
CA ASP A 410 4.14 -1.72 20.46
C ASP A 410 4.62 -2.23 21.82
N TRP A 411 3.72 -2.72 22.65
CA TRP A 411 4.04 -3.36 23.93
C TRP A 411 4.90 -4.61 23.76
N LEU A 412 4.67 -5.44 22.72
CA LEU A 412 5.46 -6.65 22.44
C LEU A 412 6.96 -6.37 22.22
N ARG A 413 7.35 -5.16 21.87
CA ARG A 413 8.77 -4.77 21.74
C ARG A 413 9.54 -4.94 23.06
N THR A 414 8.86 -4.85 24.19
CA THR A 414 9.47 -4.95 25.54
C THR A 414 8.73 -5.92 26.46
N GLY A 415 7.55 -6.38 26.07
CA GLY A 415 6.71 -7.28 26.83
C GLY A 415 7.14 -8.76 26.75
N HIS A 416 6.76 -9.55 27.74
CA HIS A 416 6.98 -10.99 27.78
C HIS A 416 5.67 -11.75 27.52
N LEU A 417 5.73 -12.77 26.68
CA LEU A 417 4.66 -13.73 26.41
C LEU A 417 5.03 -15.12 26.88
N PRO A 418 4.07 -15.92 27.41
CA PRO A 418 4.30 -17.34 27.65
C PRO A 418 4.56 -18.06 26.31
N THR A 419 5.40 -19.10 26.34
CA THR A 419 5.66 -19.95 25.19
C THR A 419 4.43 -20.79 24.88
N ASP A 420 3.61 -20.35 23.92
CA ASP A 420 2.36 -20.97 23.51
C ASP A 420 2.19 -20.87 22.00
N ARG A 421 2.20 -22.02 21.32
CA ARG A 421 2.10 -22.06 19.86
C ARG A 421 0.73 -21.58 19.34
N PHE A 422 -0.34 -21.79 20.10
CA PHE A 422 -1.68 -21.33 19.71
C PHE A 422 -1.76 -19.81 19.83
N LEU A 423 -1.22 -19.24 20.92
CA LEU A 423 -1.11 -17.78 21.05
C LEU A 423 -0.25 -17.19 19.93
N LYS A 424 0.87 -17.85 19.57
CA LYS A 424 1.69 -17.39 18.43
C LYS A 424 0.85 -17.33 17.15
N THR A 425 0.11 -18.39 16.86
CA THR A 425 -0.76 -18.44 15.67
C THR A 425 -1.80 -17.31 15.70
N ASP A 426 -2.48 -17.10 16.84
CA ASP A 426 -3.47 -16.03 17.00
C ASP A 426 -2.86 -14.64 16.74
N LEU A 427 -1.66 -14.36 17.22
CA LEU A 427 -0.99 -13.06 17.09
C LEU A 427 -0.52 -12.76 15.66
N ILE A 428 -0.02 -13.78 14.94
CA ILE A 428 0.56 -13.58 13.60
C ILE A 428 -0.44 -13.77 12.47
N SER A 429 -1.60 -14.37 12.69
CA SER A 429 -2.56 -14.72 11.65
C SER A 429 -3.31 -13.52 11.05
N PRO A 430 -3.74 -12.50 11.82
CA PRO A 430 -4.47 -11.36 11.24
C PRO A 430 -3.59 -10.48 10.38
N LYS A 431 -4.13 -10.09 9.22
CA LYS A 431 -3.46 -9.22 8.26
C LYS A 431 -3.78 -7.75 8.48
N THR A 432 -2.87 -6.89 8.04
CA THR A 432 -3.10 -5.44 7.94
C THR A 432 -3.98 -5.14 6.75
N LYS A 433 -5.02 -4.33 6.94
CA LYS A 433 -5.93 -3.90 5.88
C LYS A 433 -6.03 -2.37 5.88
N PRO A 434 -5.18 -1.66 5.12
CA PRO A 434 -5.28 -0.21 5.01
C PRO A 434 -6.49 0.19 4.16
N ASP A 435 -7.17 1.28 4.52
CA ASP A 435 -8.17 1.93 3.66
C ASP A 435 -7.51 2.80 2.58
N SER A 436 -8.33 3.43 1.74
CA SER A 436 -7.86 4.32 0.66
C SER A 436 -7.08 5.55 1.16
N ARG A 437 -7.20 5.90 2.44
CA ARG A 437 -6.51 7.03 3.09
C ARG A 437 -5.27 6.60 3.87
N GLY A 438 -4.97 5.28 3.89
CA GLY A 438 -3.86 4.72 4.65
C GLY A 438 -4.16 4.44 6.12
N THR A 439 -5.43 4.60 6.56
CA THR A 439 -5.87 4.23 7.91
C THR A 439 -5.81 2.72 8.07
N LEU A 440 -5.18 2.24 9.13
CA LEU A 440 -4.94 0.81 9.33
C LEU A 440 -6.13 0.14 10.01
N PHE A 441 -6.63 -0.92 9.39
CA PHE A 441 -7.57 -1.87 9.96
C PHE A 441 -6.89 -3.21 10.16
N LEU A 442 -7.38 -3.97 11.14
CA LEU A 442 -7.09 -5.38 11.27
C LEU A 442 -8.07 -6.17 10.41
N GLU A 443 -7.60 -7.26 9.79
CA GLU A 443 -8.45 -8.21 9.08
C GLU A 443 -9.64 -8.66 9.94
N SER A 444 -10.83 -8.76 9.34
CA SER A 444 -12.03 -9.16 10.08
C SER A 444 -12.00 -10.67 10.43
N LYS A 445 -12.62 -11.05 11.55
CA LYS A 445 -12.79 -12.48 11.92
C LYS A 445 -13.48 -13.27 10.78
N LYS A 446 -14.36 -12.63 10.00
CA LYS A 446 -15.02 -13.23 8.84
C LYS A 446 -14.04 -13.51 7.69
N ASP A 447 -13.18 -12.56 7.37
CA ASP A 447 -12.16 -12.72 6.31
C ASP A 447 -11.15 -13.80 6.70
N MET A 448 -10.73 -13.84 7.98
CA MET A 448 -9.85 -14.90 8.50
C MET A 448 -10.50 -16.29 8.35
N LYS A 449 -11.78 -16.44 8.71
CA LYS A 449 -12.52 -17.70 8.54
C LYS A 449 -12.64 -18.11 7.07
N SER A 450 -12.78 -17.18 6.14
CA SER A 450 -12.80 -17.48 4.69
C SER A 450 -11.46 -18.02 4.19
N ARG A 451 -10.35 -17.70 4.86
CA ARG A 451 -9.00 -18.27 4.62
C ARG A 451 -8.74 -19.58 5.37
N GLY A 452 -9.76 -20.15 6.05
CA GLY A 452 -9.61 -21.38 6.82
C GLY A 452 -8.92 -21.20 8.19
N LEU A 453 -8.83 -19.97 8.69
CA LEU A 453 -8.21 -19.67 9.99
C LEU A 453 -9.26 -19.55 11.10
N ALA A 454 -8.88 -19.92 12.32
CA ALA A 454 -9.69 -19.71 13.52
C ALA A 454 -9.69 -18.23 13.94
N SER A 455 -10.64 -17.85 14.79
CA SER A 455 -10.63 -16.55 15.49
C SER A 455 -9.40 -16.41 16.37
N PRO A 456 -8.76 -15.24 16.45
CA PRO A 456 -7.57 -15.01 17.26
C PRO A 456 -7.94 -14.67 18.71
N ASP A 457 -8.70 -15.55 19.37
CA ASP A 457 -9.38 -15.29 20.65
C ASP A 457 -8.39 -14.94 21.78
N ALA A 458 -7.24 -15.65 21.87
CA ALA A 458 -6.23 -15.34 22.88
C ALA A 458 -5.54 -13.99 22.62
N ALA A 459 -5.30 -13.66 21.38
CA ALA A 459 -4.72 -12.38 21.03
C ALA A 459 -5.73 -11.23 21.23
N ASP A 460 -7.02 -11.41 20.90
CA ASP A 460 -8.08 -10.43 21.16
C ASP A 460 -8.24 -10.20 22.68
N ALA A 461 -8.18 -11.25 23.52
CA ALA A 461 -8.22 -11.12 24.97
C ALA A 461 -7.02 -10.32 25.53
N ILE A 462 -5.81 -10.51 24.98
CA ILE A 462 -4.65 -9.68 25.36
C ILE A 462 -4.85 -8.24 24.86
N ALA A 463 -5.29 -8.05 23.61
CA ALA A 463 -5.47 -6.73 23.02
C ALA A 463 -6.45 -5.87 23.83
N VAL A 464 -7.55 -6.44 24.31
CA VAL A 464 -8.55 -5.70 25.09
C VAL A 464 -8.00 -5.17 26.43
N THR A 465 -6.89 -5.72 26.97
CA THR A 465 -6.20 -5.16 28.14
C THR A 465 -5.60 -3.77 27.88
N PHE A 466 -5.48 -3.35 26.62
CA PHE A 466 -4.98 -2.04 26.19
C PHE A 466 -6.10 -1.03 25.86
N ALA A 467 -7.37 -1.39 26.09
CA ALA A 467 -8.51 -0.54 25.75
C ALA A 467 -8.52 0.82 26.46
N PHE A 468 -8.00 0.85 27.68
CA PHE A 468 -7.95 2.07 28.52
C PHE A 468 -6.59 2.17 29.23
N PRO A 469 -6.10 3.41 29.47
CA PRO A 469 -4.90 3.61 30.28
C PRO A 469 -5.19 3.27 31.74
N VAL A 470 -4.24 2.62 32.39
CA VAL A 470 -4.29 2.27 33.83
C VAL A 470 -3.11 2.94 34.52
N ALA A 471 -3.38 3.76 35.52
CA ALA A 471 -2.34 4.42 36.30
C ALA A 471 -1.62 3.40 37.19
N SER A 472 -0.30 3.53 37.35
CA SER A 472 0.47 2.79 38.33
C SER A 472 -0.07 3.03 39.74
N THR A 473 -0.14 1.99 40.54
CA THR A 473 -0.49 2.08 41.98
C THR A 473 0.65 2.64 42.83
N ASP A 474 1.87 2.80 42.27
CA ASP A 474 3.01 3.40 43.00
C ASP A 474 2.82 4.92 43.14
N PRO A 475 2.68 5.45 44.38
CA PRO A 475 2.49 6.88 44.62
C PRO A 475 3.66 7.75 44.12
N ARG A 476 4.87 7.19 43.94
CA ARG A 476 6.06 7.89 43.46
C ARG A 476 5.98 8.15 41.96
N LEU A 477 5.49 7.19 41.18
CA LEU A 477 5.29 7.33 39.72
C LEU A 477 4.11 8.27 39.39
N THR A 478 3.06 8.28 40.22
CA THR A 478 1.94 9.23 40.08
C THR A 478 2.34 10.69 40.31
N ARG A 479 3.38 10.96 41.11
CA ARG A 479 3.92 12.32 41.31
C ARG A 479 4.74 12.83 40.11
N VAL A 480 5.50 11.95 39.46
CA VAL A 480 6.35 12.29 38.30
C VAL A 480 5.48 12.61 37.08
N ASP A 481 4.42 11.86 36.82
CA ASP A 481 3.52 12.11 35.69
C ASP A 481 2.70 13.42 35.83
N LYS A 482 2.36 13.85 37.04
CA LYS A 482 1.68 15.15 37.27
C LYS A 482 2.58 16.35 36.95
N HIS A 483 3.90 16.19 37.03
CA HIS A 483 4.85 17.26 36.64
C HIS A 483 5.19 17.23 35.13
N ARG A 484 5.13 16.09 34.46
CA ARG A 484 5.38 15.97 33.01
C ARG A 484 4.25 16.51 32.14
N THR A 485 3.01 16.46 32.60
CA THR A 485 1.84 16.97 31.86
C THR A 485 1.63 18.50 31.97
N ARG A 486 2.42 19.19 32.83
CA ARG A 486 2.34 20.67 32.93
C ARG A 486 3.34 21.44 32.05
N GLY A 487 4.17 20.77 31.27
CA GLY A 487 5.29 21.36 30.52
C GLY A 487 5.17 21.39 29.00
N TYR A 488 4.01 21.15 28.39
CA TYR A 488 3.85 21.32 26.95
C TYR A 488 2.50 21.96 26.61
N SER A 489 2.46 23.30 26.73
CA SER A 489 1.50 24.12 25.98
C SER A 489 2.20 24.59 24.72
N PRO A 490 1.69 24.31 23.51
CA PRO A 490 2.19 24.94 22.31
C PRO A 490 1.94 26.45 22.45
N GLY A 491 3.01 27.24 22.37
CA GLY A 491 3.00 28.67 22.46
C GLY A 491 1.98 29.29 21.50
N GLY A 492 1.07 30.09 22.04
CA GLY A 492 0.18 30.92 21.27
C GLY A 492 0.99 31.88 20.41
N ILE A 493 0.67 31.90 19.12
CA ILE A 493 1.10 32.94 18.19
C ILE A 493 0.44 34.25 18.64
N SER A 494 1.24 35.15 19.20
CA SER A 494 0.84 36.53 19.46
C SER A 494 0.67 37.24 18.11
N THR A 495 -0.58 37.49 17.75
CA THR A 495 -0.96 38.48 16.73
C THR A 495 -0.81 39.88 17.31
N SER A 496 0.34 40.51 17.10
CA SER A 496 0.47 41.98 17.30
C SER A 496 1.37 42.54 16.19
N TRP A 497 0.82 42.72 15.00
CA TRP A 497 1.30 43.67 14.00
C TRP A 497 0.08 44.25 13.27
N MET A 498 -0.61 45.16 13.95
CA MET A 498 -1.41 46.21 13.34
C MET A 498 -1.26 47.46 14.19
N GLY A 499 -0.61 48.47 13.63
CA GLY A 499 -0.63 49.82 14.19
C GLY A 499 0.68 50.57 14.01
N SER A 500 0.92 51.12 12.91
CA SER A 500 1.24 52.51 12.52
C SER A 500 1.87 52.54 11.13
#